data_ba452e29313b71aed73072a7131ee3fa
#
_entry.id   ba452e29313b71aed73072a7131ee3fa
#
_cell.length_a   1.000
_cell.length_b   1.000
_cell.length_c   1.000
_cell.angle_alpha   90.00
_cell.angle_beta   90.00
_cell.angle_gamma   90.00
#
_symmetry.space_group_name_H-M   'P 1'
#
loop_
_entity.id
_entity.type
_entity.pdbx_description
1 polymer ?
#
loop_
_entity_poly.entity_id
_entity_poly.type
_entity_poly.pdbx_seq_one_letter_code
_entity_poly.pdbx_strand_id
1 'polypeptide(L)'
;MDKMDIKAINRAIILSVIFVVAFILAMVGLTYAFFGIAISGNDTASSIVVNVIDLGTVTFHDGDEINATGIYPMTSEQRITKNFTITSENNEEDISYSINLFVYLNQFIQHYQNEFTYTLNGTSSAGGTATTGVNAELPSARVAPYEIGTGVLKANGDTHNYTFTIGLNEMGSNQNYNQTKNFSGRLSVSTKKYTQEGSIWGD
;
A
#
# COMPACT_ATOMS: atom_id res chain seq x y z
N MET A 1 -5.78 -23.58 64.85
CA MET A 1 -5.81 -23.47 63.31
C MET A 1 -5.66 -24.89 62.79
N ASP A 2 -6.75 -25.41 62.29
CA ASP A 2 -6.88 -26.83 61.97
C ASP A 2 -6.08 -27.19 60.70
N LYS A 3 -5.39 -28.35 60.70
CA LYS A 3 -4.61 -28.86 59.56
C LYS A 3 -5.44 -29.05 58.29
N MET A 4 -6.77 -29.07 58.43
CA MET A 4 -7.70 -29.14 57.29
C MET A 4 -7.80 -27.81 56.52
N ASP A 5 -7.73 -26.68 57.20
CA ASP A 5 -7.84 -25.35 56.60
C ASP A 5 -6.62 -25.00 55.70
N ILE A 6 -5.43 -25.43 56.14
CA ILE A 6 -4.18 -25.21 55.39
C ILE A 6 -4.18 -25.98 54.04
N LYS A 7 -4.71 -27.22 54.02
CA LYS A 7 -4.83 -28.00 52.78
C LYS A 7 -5.85 -27.42 51.82
N ALA A 8 -6.95 -26.85 52.33
CA ALA A 8 -7.96 -26.20 51.49
C ALA A 8 -7.42 -24.89 50.87
N ILE A 9 -6.70 -24.10 51.67
CA ILE A 9 -6.05 -22.87 51.23
C ILE A 9 -4.99 -23.17 50.14
N ASN A 10 -4.14 -24.19 50.37
CA ASN A 10 -3.11 -24.56 49.38
C ASN A 10 -3.72 -25.06 48.08
N ARG A 11 -4.83 -25.82 48.13
CA ARG A 11 -5.55 -26.21 46.88
C ARG A 11 -6.16 -25.03 46.14
N ALA A 12 -6.75 -24.08 46.87
CA ALA A 12 -7.30 -22.86 46.27
C ALA A 12 -6.21 -22.02 45.60
N ILE A 13 -5.04 -21.87 46.24
CA ILE A 13 -3.90 -21.16 45.68
C ILE A 13 -3.39 -21.87 44.41
N ILE A 14 -3.21 -23.18 44.42
CA ILE A 14 -2.76 -23.95 43.27
C ILE A 14 -3.76 -23.82 42.11
N LEU A 15 -5.06 -23.93 42.36
CA LEU A 15 -6.11 -23.77 41.33
C LEU A 15 -6.11 -22.36 40.75
N SER A 16 -5.94 -21.34 41.59
CA SER A 16 -5.89 -19.94 41.08
C SER A 16 -4.67 -19.69 40.20
N VAL A 17 -3.51 -20.24 40.54
CA VAL A 17 -2.29 -20.15 39.74
C VAL A 17 -2.48 -20.86 38.38
N ILE A 18 -3.04 -22.09 38.40
CA ILE A 18 -3.34 -22.82 37.14
C ILE A 18 -4.31 -22.03 36.26
N PHE A 19 -5.35 -21.43 36.87
CA PHE A 19 -6.31 -20.63 36.11
C PHE A 19 -5.67 -19.40 35.49
N VAL A 20 -4.81 -18.67 36.20
CA VAL A 20 -4.08 -17.50 35.66
C VAL A 20 -3.15 -17.90 34.53
N VAL A 21 -2.41 -19.01 34.68
CA VAL A 21 -1.52 -19.52 33.62
C VAL A 21 -2.31 -19.93 32.37
N ALA A 22 -3.42 -20.65 32.55
CA ALA A 22 -4.29 -21.05 31.45
C ALA A 22 -4.90 -19.83 30.73
N PHE A 23 -5.28 -18.80 31.49
CA PHE A 23 -5.81 -17.56 30.92
C PHE A 23 -4.76 -16.80 30.11
N ILE A 24 -3.51 -16.71 30.60
CA ILE A 24 -2.38 -16.11 29.87
C ILE A 24 -2.11 -16.90 28.59
N LEU A 25 -2.08 -18.23 28.65
CA LEU A 25 -1.86 -19.06 27.43
C LEU A 25 -3.00 -18.92 26.42
N ALA A 26 -4.25 -18.79 26.88
CA ALA A 26 -5.39 -18.52 26.00
C ALA A 26 -5.30 -17.15 25.32
N MET A 27 -4.89 -16.11 26.07
CA MET A 27 -4.68 -14.77 25.52
C MET A 27 -3.56 -14.74 24.50
N VAL A 28 -2.44 -15.41 24.77
CA VAL A 28 -1.31 -15.53 23.83
C VAL A 28 -1.74 -16.32 22.58
N GLY A 29 -2.49 -17.40 22.75
CA GLY A 29 -3.01 -18.20 21.64
C GLY A 29 -3.97 -17.43 20.73
N LEU A 30 -4.87 -16.64 21.32
CA LEU A 30 -5.77 -15.74 20.57
C LEU A 30 -5.01 -14.66 19.83
N THR A 31 -3.96 -14.09 20.45
CA THR A 31 -3.11 -13.07 19.81
C THR A 31 -2.35 -13.67 18.61
N TYR A 32 -1.83 -14.89 18.72
CA TYR A 32 -1.18 -15.59 17.62
C TYR A 32 -2.14 -15.95 16.47
N ALA A 33 -3.38 -16.30 16.77
CA ALA A 33 -4.39 -16.61 15.76
C ALA A 33 -4.80 -15.37 14.95
N PHE A 34 -4.69 -14.17 15.53
CA PHE A 34 -4.97 -12.90 14.84
C PHE A 34 -3.78 -12.35 14.02
N PHE A 35 -2.55 -12.76 14.32
CA PHE A 35 -1.33 -12.30 13.66
C PHE A 35 -0.64 -13.33 12.76
N GLY A 36 -1.31 -14.43 12.44
CA GLY A 36 -0.83 -15.42 11.47
C GLY A 36 -0.87 -14.90 10.03
N ILE A 37 -0.19 -13.79 9.76
CA ILE A 37 0.16 -13.38 8.40
C ILE A 37 1.39 -14.18 8.02
N ALA A 38 1.21 -15.18 7.16
CA ALA A 38 2.32 -15.86 6.53
C ALA A 38 2.97 -14.89 5.52
N ILE A 39 4.03 -14.22 5.92
CA ILE A 39 4.93 -13.52 5.00
C ILE A 39 5.77 -14.61 4.34
N SER A 40 5.38 -15.04 3.17
CA SER A 40 6.20 -15.85 2.29
C SER A 40 6.91 -14.91 1.32
N GLY A 41 8.16 -14.57 1.64
CA GLY A 41 9.01 -13.82 0.74
C GLY A 41 9.54 -14.72 -0.36
N ASN A 42 9.19 -14.42 -1.59
CA ASN A 42 9.95 -14.79 -2.78
C ASN A 42 9.96 -13.55 -3.68
N ASP A 43 11.16 -13.12 -4.01
CA ASP A 43 11.46 -11.94 -4.84
C ASP A 43 11.01 -12.17 -6.30
N THR A 44 9.73 -12.06 -6.55
CA THR A 44 9.13 -11.87 -7.87
C THR A 44 7.76 -11.26 -7.65
N ALA A 45 7.49 -10.08 -8.23
CA ALA A 45 6.26 -9.29 -8.21
C ALA A 45 5.29 -9.70 -7.09
N SER A 46 5.45 -9.13 -5.90
CA SER A 46 4.72 -9.60 -4.72
C SER A 46 3.23 -9.29 -4.85
N SER A 47 2.45 -10.33 -5.13
CA SER A 47 1.01 -10.28 -4.89
C SER A 47 0.76 -10.72 -3.45
N ILE A 48 0.32 -9.80 -2.60
CA ILE A 48 -0.17 -10.14 -1.26
C ILE A 48 -1.66 -10.42 -1.40
N VAL A 49 -2.06 -11.66 -1.17
CA VAL A 49 -3.48 -12.05 -1.12
C VAL A 49 -3.94 -12.03 0.32
N VAL A 50 -4.87 -11.15 0.66
CA VAL A 50 -5.51 -11.13 1.97
C VAL A 50 -6.96 -11.60 1.80
N ASN A 51 -7.26 -12.80 2.25
CA ASN A 51 -8.62 -13.32 2.31
C ASN A 51 -9.36 -12.70 3.49
N VAL A 52 -10.40 -11.94 3.22
CA VAL A 52 -11.32 -11.41 4.24
C VAL A 52 -12.63 -12.18 4.11
N ILE A 53 -13.01 -12.88 5.17
CA ILE A 53 -14.31 -13.57 5.27
C ILE A 53 -15.42 -12.51 5.08
N ASP A 54 -16.27 -12.69 4.09
CA ASP A 54 -17.45 -11.92 3.70
C ASP A 54 -17.29 -10.69 2.75
N LEU A 55 -16.09 -10.28 2.34
CA LEU A 55 -15.93 -9.10 1.48
C LEU A 55 -15.13 -9.35 0.19
N GLY A 56 -14.81 -10.60 -0.11
CA GLY A 56 -13.97 -10.93 -1.26
C GLY A 56 -12.49 -10.59 -1.05
N THR A 57 -11.69 -10.87 -2.07
CA THR A 57 -10.25 -10.61 -2.09
C THR A 57 -9.97 -9.39 -2.95
N VAL A 58 -9.18 -8.44 -2.46
CA VAL A 58 -8.62 -7.37 -3.28
C VAL A 58 -7.12 -7.62 -3.40
N THR A 59 -6.62 -7.64 -4.63
CA THR A 59 -5.20 -7.84 -4.92
C THR A 59 -4.63 -6.63 -5.63
N PHE A 60 -3.53 -6.12 -5.11
CA PHE A 60 -2.72 -5.09 -5.76
C PHE A 60 -1.53 -5.76 -6.44
N HIS A 61 -1.49 -5.67 -7.77
CA HIS A 61 -0.36 -6.10 -8.59
C HIS A 61 0.46 -4.87 -8.96
N ASP A 62 1.58 -4.67 -8.29
CA ASP A 62 2.40 -3.46 -8.42
C ASP A 62 3.03 -3.28 -9.82
N GLY A 63 3.08 -4.33 -10.63
CA GLY A 63 3.67 -4.30 -11.97
C GLY A 63 5.19 -4.19 -11.95
N ASP A 64 5.75 -3.74 -13.07
CA ASP A 64 7.20 -3.60 -13.23
C ASP A 64 7.76 -2.47 -12.37
N GLU A 65 9.03 -2.60 -11.94
CA GLU A 65 9.74 -1.54 -11.24
C GLU A 65 9.93 -0.31 -12.14
N ILE A 66 9.91 0.87 -11.52
CA ILE A 66 10.28 2.10 -12.21
C ILE A 66 11.80 2.23 -12.20
N ASN A 67 12.42 2.19 -13.37
CA ASN A 67 13.82 2.56 -13.53
C ASN A 67 13.91 4.09 -13.65
N ALA A 68 14.10 4.77 -12.52
CA ALA A 68 14.12 6.23 -12.42
C ALA A 68 15.55 6.82 -12.44
N THR A 69 16.52 6.09 -12.97
CA THR A 69 17.90 6.61 -13.09
C THR A 69 17.99 7.66 -14.18
N GLY A 70 18.46 8.86 -13.82
CA GLY A 70 18.74 9.92 -14.78
C GLY A 70 17.51 10.63 -15.32
N ILE A 71 16.60 11.08 -14.44
CA ILE A 71 15.49 11.95 -14.86
C ILE A 71 16.06 13.26 -15.40
N TYR A 72 15.71 13.61 -16.61
CA TYR A 72 16.07 14.86 -17.28
C TYR A 72 14.81 15.50 -17.89
N PRO A 73 14.83 16.81 -18.22
CA PRO A 73 13.72 17.44 -18.90
C PRO A 73 13.37 16.70 -20.18
N MET A 74 12.11 16.31 -20.32
CA MET A 74 11.67 15.42 -21.39
C MET A 74 10.29 15.80 -21.93
N THR A 75 10.06 15.42 -23.16
CA THR A 75 8.73 15.50 -23.78
C THR A 75 7.79 14.48 -23.15
N SER A 76 6.49 14.64 -23.40
CA SER A 76 5.47 13.73 -22.89
C SER A 76 5.69 12.25 -23.25
N GLU A 77 6.36 11.99 -24.38
CA GLU A 77 6.62 10.64 -24.90
C GLU A 77 7.77 9.90 -24.18
N GLN A 78 8.62 10.62 -23.46
CA GLN A 78 9.79 10.08 -22.78
C GLN A 78 9.60 9.91 -21.27
N ARG A 79 8.37 10.07 -20.77
CA ARG A 79 8.06 9.96 -19.36
C ARG A 79 8.26 8.53 -18.83
N ILE A 80 8.68 8.45 -17.58
CA ILE A 80 8.81 7.17 -16.88
C ILE A 80 7.41 6.68 -16.51
N THR A 81 7.06 5.48 -16.96
CA THR A 81 5.72 4.92 -16.81
C THR A 81 5.75 3.63 -16.03
N LYS A 82 4.82 3.49 -15.09
CA LYS A 82 4.54 2.27 -14.34
C LYS A 82 3.08 1.86 -14.57
N ASN A 83 2.89 0.64 -15.01
CA ASN A 83 1.56 0.03 -15.09
C ASN A 83 1.35 -0.87 -13.88
N PHE A 84 0.17 -0.81 -13.28
CA PHE A 84 -0.23 -1.67 -12.17
C PHE A 84 -1.72 -2.00 -12.25
N THR A 85 -2.15 -3.01 -11.52
CA THR A 85 -3.56 -3.42 -11.50
C THR A 85 -4.06 -3.61 -10.08
N ILE A 86 -5.37 -3.37 -9.91
CA ILE A 86 -6.09 -3.65 -8.68
C ILE A 86 -7.27 -4.52 -9.05
N THR A 87 -7.35 -5.72 -8.48
CA THR A 87 -8.41 -6.69 -8.79
C THR A 87 -9.22 -7.00 -7.55
N SER A 88 -10.50 -7.31 -7.73
CA SER A 88 -11.32 -7.92 -6.70
C SER A 88 -11.87 -9.26 -7.19
N GLU A 89 -11.99 -10.21 -6.27
CA GLU A 89 -12.57 -11.52 -6.54
C GLU A 89 -13.48 -11.93 -5.37
N ASN A 90 -14.57 -12.63 -5.70
CA ASN A 90 -15.50 -13.17 -4.71
C ASN A 90 -16.08 -12.14 -3.74
N ASN A 91 -16.21 -10.89 -4.16
CA ASN A 91 -16.82 -9.82 -3.38
C ASN A 91 -18.31 -9.71 -3.72
N GLU A 92 -19.17 -9.73 -2.69
CA GLU A 92 -20.63 -9.58 -2.83
C GLU A 92 -21.04 -8.10 -2.94
N GLU A 93 -20.19 -7.19 -2.45
CA GLU A 93 -20.43 -5.75 -2.44
C GLU A 93 -19.30 -4.98 -3.16
N ASP A 94 -19.60 -3.76 -3.56
CA ASP A 94 -18.64 -2.82 -4.12
C ASP A 94 -17.56 -2.48 -3.09
N ILE A 95 -16.28 -2.51 -3.48
CA ILE A 95 -15.14 -2.23 -2.59
C ILE A 95 -14.48 -0.91 -2.96
N SER A 96 -14.53 0.06 -2.05
CA SER A 96 -13.81 1.32 -2.19
C SER A 96 -12.35 1.18 -1.75
N TYR A 97 -11.45 1.83 -2.48
CA TYR A 97 -10.03 1.88 -2.18
C TYR A 97 -9.43 3.26 -2.48
N SER A 98 -8.26 3.53 -1.89
CA SER A 98 -7.41 4.68 -2.19
C SER A 98 -6.06 4.22 -2.73
N ILE A 99 -5.52 4.96 -3.69
CA ILE A 99 -4.16 4.80 -4.20
C ILE A 99 -3.30 5.88 -3.55
N ASN A 100 -2.22 5.46 -2.93
CA ASN A 100 -1.34 6.33 -2.16
C ASN A 100 0.07 6.30 -2.76
N LEU A 101 0.71 7.47 -2.77
CA LEU A 101 2.10 7.65 -3.14
C LEU A 101 2.90 8.00 -1.88
N PHE A 102 3.84 7.15 -1.50
CA PHE A 102 4.88 7.46 -0.53
C PHE A 102 6.07 8.09 -1.27
N VAL A 103 6.50 9.25 -0.81
CA VAL A 103 7.68 9.95 -1.34
C VAL A 103 8.77 9.93 -0.27
N TYR A 104 9.79 9.11 -0.49
CA TYR A 104 10.94 8.99 0.42
C TYR A 104 11.97 10.07 0.18
N LEU A 105 12.19 10.39 -1.10
CA LEU A 105 13.14 11.41 -1.53
C LEU A 105 12.53 12.18 -2.71
N ASN A 106 12.60 13.50 -2.65
CA ASN A 106 12.35 14.38 -3.77
C ASN A 106 13.31 15.57 -3.69
N GLN A 107 14.34 15.53 -4.50
CA GLN A 107 15.37 16.59 -4.59
C GLN A 107 15.06 17.60 -5.69
N PHE A 108 14.05 17.34 -6.53
CA PHE A 108 13.69 18.23 -7.63
C PHE A 108 13.14 19.56 -7.13
N ILE A 109 13.56 20.63 -7.74
CA ILE A 109 13.12 22.01 -7.46
C ILE A 109 12.05 22.35 -8.48
N GLN A 110 10.86 22.70 -7.99
CA GLN A 110 9.77 23.26 -8.79
C GLN A 110 10.02 24.77 -8.95
N HIS A 111 10.78 25.15 -9.98
CA HIS A 111 11.01 26.56 -10.27
C HIS A 111 9.88 27.16 -11.11
N TYR A 112 9.29 26.32 -11.97
CA TYR A 112 8.12 26.64 -12.76
C TYR A 112 6.95 25.74 -12.34
N GLN A 113 5.72 26.25 -12.51
CA GLN A 113 4.52 25.45 -12.27
C GLN A 113 4.50 24.23 -13.20
N ASN A 114 4.17 23.07 -12.66
CA ASN A 114 4.12 21.78 -13.37
C ASN A 114 5.45 21.33 -13.97
N GLU A 115 6.57 21.76 -13.42
CA GLU A 115 7.88 21.35 -13.93
C GLU A 115 8.16 19.86 -13.68
N PHE A 116 7.92 19.38 -12.48
CA PHE A 116 8.01 17.96 -12.14
C PHE A 116 6.65 17.42 -11.73
N THR A 117 6.06 16.57 -12.57
CA THR A 117 4.66 16.15 -12.45
C THR A 117 4.50 14.64 -12.49
N TYR A 118 3.35 14.19 -12.00
CA TYR A 118 2.85 12.84 -12.25
C TYR A 118 1.47 12.89 -12.93
N THR A 119 1.14 11.80 -13.61
CA THR A 119 -0.20 11.53 -14.10
C THR A 119 -0.68 10.18 -13.59
N LEU A 120 -1.98 10.04 -13.39
CA LEU A 120 -2.62 8.77 -13.04
C LEU A 120 -3.87 8.59 -13.90
N ASN A 121 -3.91 7.50 -14.65
CA ASN A 121 -5.03 7.14 -15.50
C ASN A 121 -5.44 5.69 -15.24
N GLY A 122 -6.69 5.49 -14.88
CA GLY A 122 -7.28 4.19 -14.58
C GLY A 122 -8.45 3.86 -15.49
N THR A 123 -8.65 2.58 -15.71
CA THR A 123 -9.81 2.00 -16.40
C THR A 123 -10.35 0.81 -15.61
N SER A 124 -11.66 0.59 -15.63
CA SER A 124 -12.32 -0.56 -15.01
C SER A 124 -12.78 -1.53 -16.08
N SER A 125 -12.72 -2.84 -15.78
CA SER A 125 -13.22 -3.91 -16.65
C SER A 125 -14.71 -4.20 -16.49
N ALA A 126 -15.27 -3.92 -15.30
CA ALA A 126 -16.66 -4.24 -14.95
C ALA A 126 -17.53 -3.01 -14.67
N GLY A 127 -17.08 -1.82 -15.05
CA GLY A 127 -17.83 -0.57 -14.87
C GLY A 127 -17.75 0.01 -13.46
N GLY A 128 -16.75 -0.35 -12.70
CA GLY A 128 -16.40 0.32 -11.46
C GLY A 128 -15.84 1.73 -11.73
N THR A 129 -15.62 2.49 -10.68
CA THR A 129 -15.05 3.83 -10.79
C THR A 129 -13.56 3.79 -10.54
N ALA A 130 -12.76 4.12 -11.54
CA ALA A 130 -11.31 4.28 -11.45
C ALA A 130 -10.92 5.75 -11.62
N THR A 131 -9.99 6.24 -10.81
CA THR A 131 -9.43 7.60 -11.01
C THR A 131 -8.76 7.69 -12.38
N THR A 132 -9.06 8.74 -13.12
CA THR A 132 -8.48 9.04 -14.43
C THR A 132 -8.26 10.53 -14.60
N GLY A 133 -7.35 10.93 -15.52
CA GLY A 133 -7.10 12.32 -15.86
C GLY A 133 -6.37 13.12 -14.77
N VAL A 134 -5.77 12.47 -13.77
CA VAL A 134 -4.93 13.19 -12.80
C VAL A 134 -3.65 13.66 -13.49
N ASN A 135 -3.35 14.93 -13.30
CA ASN A 135 -2.08 15.55 -13.68
C ASN A 135 -1.74 16.59 -12.61
N ALA A 136 -0.74 16.30 -11.80
CA ALA A 136 -0.39 17.12 -10.65
C ALA A 136 1.13 17.18 -10.45
N GLU A 137 1.58 18.21 -9.73
CA GLU A 137 2.97 18.32 -9.32
C GLU A 137 3.34 17.18 -8.38
N LEU A 138 4.54 16.65 -8.54
CA LEU A 138 5.07 15.61 -7.66
C LEU A 138 5.34 16.20 -6.27
N PRO A 139 4.77 15.60 -5.21
CA PRO A 139 4.86 16.18 -3.89
C PRO A 139 6.25 16.01 -3.26
N SER A 140 6.51 16.81 -2.22
CA SER A 140 7.73 16.71 -1.42
C SER A 140 7.78 15.43 -0.58
N ALA A 141 8.98 15.00 -0.20
CA ALA A 141 9.16 13.88 0.71
C ALA A 141 8.50 14.15 2.08
N ARG A 142 7.79 13.16 2.58
CA ARG A 142 7.20 13.18 3.93
C ARG A 142 6.92 11.75 4.43
N VAL A 143 6.72 11.60 5.75
CA VAL A 143 6.44 10.31 6.37
C VAL A 143 5.06 9.77 5.97
N ALA A 144 4.04 10.63 5.90
CA ALA A 144 2.69 10.22 5.53
C ALA A 144 2.54 10.13 4.00
N PRO A 145 1.78 9.15 3.49
CA PRO A 145 1.51 9.05 2.06
C PRO A 145 0.64 10.19 1.54
N TYR A 146 0.67 10.38 0.24
CA TYR A 146 -0.25 11.25 -0.49
C TYR A 146 -1.30 10.38 -1.18
N GLU A 147 -2.59 10.63 -0.92
CA GLU A 147 -3.64 10.03 -1.72
C GLU A 147 -3.62 10.67 -3.10
N ILE A 148 -3.37 9.87 -4.12
CA ILE A 148 -3.27 10.32 -5.52
C ILE A 148 -4.45 9.87 -6.37
N GLY A 149 -5.28 9.00 -5.85
CA GLY A 149 -6.49 8.52 -6.51
C GLY A 149 -7.33 7.64 -5.62
N THR A 150 -8.57 7.44 -6.04
CA THR A 150 -9.54 6.54 -5.40
C THR A 150 -10.25 5.70 -6.44
N GLY A 151 -10.91 4.64 -6.02
CA GLY A 151 -11.73 3.84 -6.90
C GLY A 151 -12.75 3.00 -6.16
N VAL A 152 -13.65 2.41 -6.94
CA VAL A 152 -14.66 1.47 -6.47
C VAL A 152 -14.68 0.27 -7.40
N LEU A 153 -14.20 -0.87 -6.91
CA LEU A 153 -14.29 -2.17 -7.58
C LEU A 153 -15.72 -2.70 -7.46
N LYS A 154 -16.29 -3.16 -8.55
CA LYS A 154 -17.64 -3.70 -8.58
C LYS A 154 -17.75 -5.05 -7.90
N ALA A 155 -18.95 -5.34 -7.36
CA ALA A 155 -19.32 -6.65 -6.88
C ALA A 155 -19.14 -7.72 -7.96
N ASN A 156 -18.87 -8.96 -7.54
CA ASN A 156 -18.66 -10.14 -8.38
C ASN A 156 -17.40 -10.10 -9.26
N GLY A 157 -16.45 -9.24 -8.90
CA GLY A 157 -15.13 -9.16 -9.54
C GLY A 157 -15.00 -7.99 -10.52
N ASP A 158 -13.95 -7.21 -10.32
CA ASP A 158 -13.57 -6.10 -11.20
C ASP A 158 -12.04 -6.02 -11.26
N THR A 159 -11.53 -5.51 -12.37
CA THR A 159 -10.11 -5.24 -12.57
C THR A 159 -9.93 -3.81 -13.01
N HIS A 160 -9.22 -3.03 -12.20
CA HIS A 160 -8.79 -1.69 -12.56
C HIS A 160 -7.35 -1.72 -13.04
N ASN A 161 -7.13 -1.26 -14.28
CA ASN A 161 -5.80 -1.11 -14.85
C ASN A 161 -5.39 0.36 -14.78
N TYR A 162 -4.21 0.61 -14.22
CA TYR A 162 -3.67 1.95 -14.03
C TYR A 162 -2.36 2.14 -14.76
N THR A 163 -2.20 3.34 -15.31
CA THR A 163 -0.93 3.88 -15.79
C THR A 163 -0.56 5.08 -14.94
N PHE A 164 0.52 4.96 -14.18
CA PHE A 164 1.15 6.02 -13.43
C PHE A 164 2.40 6.48 -14.16
N THR A 165 2.54 7.79 -14.37
CA THR A 165 3.64 8.35 -15.14
C THR A 165 4.25 9.51 -14.38
N ILE A 166 5.57 9.58 -14.30
CA ILE A 166 6.30 10.73 -13.76
C ILE A 166 7.23 11.32 -14.81
N GLY A 167 7.50 12.60 -14.69
CA GLY A 167 8.46 13.25 -15.59
C GLY A 167 8.76 14.69 -15.21
N LEU A 168 9.98 15.10 -15.56
CA LEU A 168 10.40 16.48 -15.54
C LEU A 168 10.06 17.11 -16.91
N ASN A 169 9.14 18.06 -16.90
CA ASN A 169 8.68 18.68 -18.14
C ASN A 169 9.73 19.67 -18.67
N GLU A 170 9.90 19.70 -19.99
CA GLU A 170 10.70 20.73 -20.67
C GLU A 170 9.96 22.08 -20.60
N MET A 171 10.59 23.07 -19.98
CA MET A 171 10.01 24.38 -19.73
C MET A 171 10.49 25.46 -20.72
N GLY A 172 11.31 25.09 -21.73
CA GLY A 172 11.90 26.02 -22.68
C GLY A 172 12.92 26.98 -22.05
N SER A 173 13.40 26.67 -20.86
CA SER A 173 14.32 27.46 -20.06
C SER A 173 15.42 26.59 -19.48
N ASN A 174 16.48 27.22 -18.94
CA ASN A 174 17.56 26.48 -18.30
C ASN A 174 17.07 25.79 -17.01
N GLN A 175 17.04 24.45 -17.01
CA GLN A 175 16.65 23.58 -15.89
C GLN A 175 17.84 22.82 -15.29
N ASN A 176 19.09 23.27 -15.50
CA ASN A 176 20.30 22.60 -15.03
C ASN A 176 20.36 22.46 -13.50
N TYR A 177 19.57 23.23 -12.74
CA TYR A 177 19.44 23.09 -11.29
C TYR A 177 18.81 21.76 -10.85
N ASN A 178 18.15 21.05 -11.75
CA ASN A 178 17.60 19.73 -11.54
C ASN A 178 18.50 18.59 -12.03
N GLN A 179 19.67 18.88 -12.60
CA GLN A 179 20.65 17.86 -12.96
C GLN A 179 21.12 17.11 -11.72
N THR A 180 21.33 15.79 -11.85
CA THR A 180 21.78 14.90 -10.77
C THR A 180 20.84 14.81 -9.56
N LYS A 181 19.62 15.31 -9.68
CA LYS A 181 18.61 15.19 -8.63
C LYS A 181 17.90 13.85 -8.72
N ASN A 182 17.52 13.34 -7.55
CA ASN A 182 16.89 12.02 -7.41
C ASN A 182 15.49 12.14 -6.84
N PHE A 183 14.68 11.18 -7.23
CA PHE A 183 13.36 10.93 -6.67
C PHE A 183 13.24 9.46 -6.27
N SER A 184 12.65 9.20 -5.11
CA SER A 184 12.37 7.84 -4.64
C SER A 184 10.98 7.78 -4.03
N GLY A 185 10.25 6.73 -4.34
CA GLY A 185 8.88 6.54 -3.87
C GLY A 185 8.38 5.11 -4.00
N ARG A 186 7.15 4.88 -3.58
CA ARG A 186 6.39 3.67 -3.85
C ARG A 186 4.90 3.97 -3.91
N LEU A 187 4.15 3.12 -4.60
CA LEU A 187 2.70 3.10 -4.55
C LEU A 187 2.20 2.16 -3.46
N SER A 188 1.01 2.41 -2.97
CA SER A 188 0.26 1.48 -2.14
C SER A 188 -1.23 1.64 -2.38
N VAL A 189 -1.97 0.59 -2.10
CA VAL A 189 -3.43 0.55 -2.19
C VAL A 189 -4.01 0.27 -0.81
N SER A 190 -4.90 1.14 -0.36
CA SER A 190 -5.58 1.00 0.92
C SER A 190 -7.07 0.80 0.70
N THR A 191 -7.64 -0.16 1.40
CA THR A 191 -9.08 -0.29 1.59
C THR A 191 -9.43 0.13 3.02
N LYS A 192 -10.70 0.11 3.39
CA LYS A 192 -11.11 0.38 4.80
C LYS A 192 -10.48 -0.58 5.81
N LYS A 193 -9.97 -1.73 5.38
CA LYS A 193 -9.50 -2.81 6.26
C LYS A 193 -8.00 -3.05 6.24
N TYR A 194 -7.30 -2.76 5.13
CA TYR A 194 -5.88 -3.07 4.97
C TYR A 194 -5.20 -2.20 3.92
N THR A 195 -3.87 -2.20 3.94
CA THR A 195 -3.01 -1.52 2.95
C THR A 195 -2.06 -2.53 2.33
N GLN A 196 -1.93 -2.50 1.01
CA GLN A 196 -0.93 -3.25 0.25
C GLN A 196 0.10 -2.27 -0.32
N GLU A 197 1.36 -2.59 -0.16
CA GLU A 197 2.47 -1.72 -0.55
C GLU A 197 3.20 -2.31 -1.76
N GLY A 198 3.53 -1.45 -2.71
CA GLY A 198 4.36 -1.80 -3.85
C GLY A 198 5.85 -1.68 -3.54
N SER A 199 6.68 -1.99 -4.53
CA SER A 199 8.14 -1.85 -4.45
C SER A 199 8.56 -0.39 -4.31
N ILE A 200 9.68 -0.15 -3.60
CA ILE A 200 10.35 1.15 -3.59
C ILE A 200 11.12 1.29 -4.89
N TRP A 201 11.08 2.46 -5.49
CA TRP A 201 11.77 2.79 -6.74
C TRP A 201 12.42 4.18 -6.67
N GLY A 202 13.37 4.41 -7.56
CA GLY A 202 14.05 5.70 -7.70
C GLY A 202 15.20 5.90 -6.71
N ASP A 203 16.01 4.88 -6.46
CA ASP A 203 17.25 4.99 -5.66
C ASP A 203 18.36 5.70 -6.42
#